data_a9c71bf0011c20fa639f8e6a8c8afdae
#
_entry.id   a9c71bf0011c20fa639f8e6a8c8afdae
#
_cell.length_a   1.000
_cell.length_b   1.000
_cell.length_c   1.000
_cell.angle_alpha   90.00
_cell.angle_beta   90.00
_cell.angle_gamma   90.00
#
_symmetry.space_group_name_H-M   'P 1'
#
loop_
_entity.id
_entity.type
_entity.pdbx_description
1 polymer ?
#
loop_
_entity_poly.entity_id
_entity_poly.type
_entity_poly.pdbx_seq_one_letter_code
_entity_poly.pdbx_strand_id
1 'polypeptide(L)'
;MSVTTISPSQLAELCRSGKCIELIDVRTPVEFREVHLEIAKNVPLDELDPAQLMKSRGDSANDPLYLICRSGGRGQQACDKIVKAGFTNIINIDGGTLACVEAGLPVVRGKKAMSLERQVRIAAGSMVVLGVLLGAFSHEGFLGLAGFVGIGLVFAGITDTCGMGMILAQMPWNKCGKCKSGSCK
;
A
#
# COMPACT_ATOMS: atom_id res chain seq x y z
N MET A 1 1.35 27.48 -1.09
CA MET A 1 2.08 27.25 0.17
C MET A 1 3.00 26.06 -0.05
N SER A 2 4.28 26.16 0.30
CA SER A 2 5.24 25.07 0.15
C SER A 2 5.05 24.07 1.28
N VAL A 3 4.95 22.79 0.95
CA VAL A 3 4.94 21.70 1.94
C VAL A 3 6.33 21.58 2.55
N THR A 4 6.41 21.55 3.86
CA THR A 4 7.68 21.33 4.57
C THR A 4 8.08 19.86 4.44
N THR A 5 9.35 19.62 4.15
CA THR A 5 9.90 18.26 4.04
C THR A 5 11.04 18.10 5.03
N ILE A 6 11.12 16.95 5.71
CA ILE A 6 12.22 16.60 6.61
C ILE A 6 12.90 15.29 6.18
N SER A 7 14.18 15.18 6.53
CA SER A 7 14.96 13.96 6.27
C SER A 7 14.64 12.85 7.28
N PRO A 8 14.95 11.57 6.95
CA PRO A 8 14.87 10.46 7.90
C PRO A 8 15.69 10.68 9.17
N SER A 9 16.86 11.35 9.06
CA SER A 9 17.71 11.66 10.20
C SER A 9 17.02 12.63 11.17
N GLN A 10 16.37 13.67 10.65
CA GLN A 10 15.59 14.61 11.45
C GLN A 10 14.39 13.92 12.13
N LEU A 11 13.71 13.01 11.43
CA LEU A 11 12.64 12.21 12.02
C LEU A 11 13.18 11.33 13.17
N ALA A 12 14.37 10.72 12.99
CA ALA A 12 15.02 9.91 14.03
C ALA A 12 15.37 10.73 15.28
N GLU A 13 15.83 11.97 15.11
CA GLU A 13 16.09 12.89 16.23
C GLU A 13 14.82 13.28 16.97
N LEU A 14 13.76 13.57 16.25
CA LEU A 14 12.45 13.85 16.84
C LEU A 14 11.93 12.66 17.66
N CYS A 15 12.06 11.43 17.15
CA CYS A 15 11.70 10.22 17.89
C CYS A 15 12.51 10.06 19.18
N ARG A 16 13.84 10.34 19.13
CA ARG A 16 14.73 10.25 20.32
C ARG A 16 14.44 11.33 21.35
N SER A 17 13.94 12.50 20.94
CA SER A 17 13.61 13.59 21.86
C SER A 17 12.37 13.30 22.72
N GLY A 18 11.71 12.16 22.56
CA GLY A 18 10.52 11.77 23.32
C GLY A 18 9.26 12.54 22.93
N LYS A 19 9.27 13.32 21.85
CA LYS A 19 8.09 14.00 21.35
C LYS A 19 7.11 12.98 20.78
N CYS A 20 5.83 13.12 21.10
CA CYS A 20 4.78 12.32 20.47
C CYS A 20 4.65 12.75 19.01
N ILE A 21 5.04 11.86 18.08
CA ILE A 21 5.00 12.12 16.64
C ILE A 21 3.80 11.39 16.07
N GLU A 22 2.91 12.12 15.43
CA GLU A 22 1.83 11.51 14.66
C GLU A 22 2.28 11.34 13.21
N LEU A 23 2.57 10.09 12.83
CA LEU A 23 3.04 9.71 11.50
C LEU A 23 1.97 8.89 10.78
N ILE A 24 1.54 9.37 9.62
CA ILE A 24 0.57 8.68 8.76
C ILE A 24 1.28 8.11 7.54
N ASP A 25 1.18 6.81 7.35
CA ASP A 25 1.64 6.13 6.15
C ASP A 25 0.49 6.04 5.13
N VAL A 26 0.67 6.72 4.00
CA VAL A 26 -0.36 6.83 2.95
C VAL A 26 -0.26 5.74 1.89
N ARG A 27 0.51 4.68 2.15
CA ARG A 27 0.62 3.52 1.27
C ARG A 27 -0.59 2.60 1.41
N THR A 28 -0.69 1.66 0.49
CA THR A 28 -1.71 0.61 0.56
C THR A 28 -1.53 -0.25 1.83
N PRO A 29 -2.59 -0.85 2.38
CA PRO A 29 -2.50 -1.73 3.54
C PRO A 29 -1.59 -2.95 3.32
N VAL A 30 -1.41 -3.37 2.08
CA VAL A 30 -0.49 -4.47 1.73
C VAL A 30 0.97 -4.04 1.89
N GLU A 31 1.35 -2.86 1.37
CA GLU A 31 2.68 -2.28 1.53
C GLU A 31 3.01 -2.00 3.00
N PHE A 32 2.03 -1.47 3.74
CA PHE A 32 2.15 -1.19 5.17
C PHE A 32 2.41 -2.46 5.98
N ARG A 33 1.69 -3.55 5.71
CA ARG A 33 1.92 -4.86 6.37
C ARG A 33 3.29 -5.46 6.06
N GLU A 34 3.84 -5.22 4.88
CA GLU A 34 5.16 -5.74 4.51
C GLU A 34 6.27 -5.11 5.36
N VAL A 35 6.26 -3.80 5.46
CA VAL A 35 7.19 -3.04 6.29
C VAL A 35 6.64 -1.64 6.57
N HIS A 36 6.65 -1.20 7.84
CA HIS A 36 6.29 0.16 8.22
C HIS A 36 7.08 0.59 9.46
N LEU A 37 7.19 1.90 9.68
CA LEU A 37 7.77 2.41 10.91
C LEU A 37 6.82 2.10 12.08
N GLU A 38 7.38 1.69 13.21
CA GLU A 38 6.62 1.27 14.40
C GLU A 38 5.58 2.31 14.87
N ILE A 39 5.91 3.60 14.73
CA ILE A 39 5.05 4.72 15.12
C ILE A 39 3.98 5.08 14.07
N ALA A 40 4.03 4.50 12.87
CA ALA A 40 3.17 4.90 11.77
C ALA A 40 1.76 4.29 11.87
N LYS A 41 0.75 5.10 11.54
CA LYS A 41 -0.63 4.65 11.32
C LYS A 41 -0.93 4.62 9.83
N ASN A 42 -1.61 3.59 9.34
CA ASN A 42 -1.93 3.49 7.92
C ASN A 42 -3.26 4.18 7.61
N VAL A 43 -3.21 5.14 6.69
CA VAL A 43 -4.37 5.77 6.07
C VAL A 43 -4.08 5.89 4.57
N PRO A 44 -4.54 4.96 3.72
CA PRO A 44 -4.26 4.97 2.29
C PRO A 44 -4.63 6.30 1.62
N LEU A 45 -3.81 6.74 0.65
CA LEU A 45 -4.02 8.01 -0.07
C LEU A 45 -5.42 8.11 -0.69
N ASP A 46 -5.93 6.99 -1.22
CA ASP A 46 -7.24 6.91 -1.87
C ASP A 46 -8.40 7.08 -0.87
N GLU A 47 -8.20 6.64 0.38
CA GLU A 47 -9.17 6.75 1.47
C GLU A 47 -8.96 8.00 2.33
N LEU A 48 -7.92 8.79 2.06
CA LEU A 48 -7.55 9.95 2.84
C LEU A 48 -8.60 11.07 2.69
N ASP A 49 -9.38 11.30 3.73
CA ASP A 49 -10.25 12.46 3.89
C ASP A 49 -9.60 13.44 4.89
N PRO A 50 -9.13 14.62 4.42
CA PRO A 50 -8.48 15.60 5.28
C PRO A 50 -9.34 16.07 6.45
N ALA A 51 -10.65 16.29 6.22
CA ALA A 51 -11.56 16.79 7.26
C ALA A 51 -11.78 15.73 8.34
N GLN A 52 -12.01 14.47 7.95
CA GLN A 52 -12.18 13.36 8.86
C GLN A 52 -10.89 13.07 9.65
N LEU A 53 -9.73 13.10 8.97
CA LEU A 53 -8.43 12.91 9.61
C LEU A 53 -8.19 13.97 10.69
N MET A 54 -8.34 15.25 10.37
CA MET A 54 -8.08 16.32 11.32
C MET A 54 -9.10 16.34 12.46
N LYS A 55 -10.36 16.00 12.18
CA LYS A 55 -11.40 15.83 13.23
C LYS A 55 -11.04 14.70 14.21
N SER A 56 -10.45 13.61 13.72
CA SER A 56 -10.04 12.48 14.57
C SER A 56 -8.85 12.80 15.47
N ARG A 57 -8.07 13.85 15.15
CA ARG A 57 -6.93 14.33 15.95
C ARG A 57 -7.33 15.19 17.16
N GLY A 58 -8.55 15.74 17.15
CA GLY A 58 -9.05 16.54 18.28
C GLY A 58 -8.10 17.67 18.67
N ASP A 59 -7.64 17.67 19.92
CA ASP A 59 -6.76 18.71 20.49
C ASP A 59 -5.38 18.77 19.79
N SER A 60 -4.94 17.68 19.19
CA SER A 60 -3.66 17.61 18.43
C SER A 60 -3.77 18.15 16.99
N ALA A 61 -4.90 18.71 16.58
CA ALA A 61 -5.10 19.18 15.21
C ALA A 61 -4.11 20.29 14.79
N ASN A 62 -3.56 21.04 15.74
CA ASN A 62 -2.56 22.09 15.52
C ASN A 62 -1.11 21.58 15.58
N ASP A 63 -0.90 20.36 16.07
CA ASP A 63 0.43 19.77 16.14
C ASP A 63 0.90 19.33 14.73
N PRO A 64 2.23 19.26 14.50
CA PRO A 64 2.75 18.80 13.22
C PRO A 64 2.25 17.39 12.87
N LEU A 65 1.74 17.23 11.65
CA LEU A 65 1.35 15.94 11.09
C LEU A 65 2.38 15.50 10.05
N TYR A 66 2.95 14.34 10.28
CA TYR A 66 3.97 13.79 9.40
C TYR A 66 3.34 12.76 8.46
N LEU A 67 3.67 12.87 7.17
CA LEU A 67 3.18 11.97 6.13
C LEU A 67 4.35 11.22 5.51
N ILE A 68 4.18 9.92 5.36
CA ILE A 68 5.19 9.05 4.75
C ILE A 68 4.56 8.17 3.69
N CYS A 69 5.32 7.87 2.65
CA CYS A 69 4.99 6.83 1.69
C CYS A 69 6.23 5.99 1.37
N ARG A 70 6.29 5.30 0.25
CA ARG A 70 7.43 4.48 -0.12
C ARG A 70 8.71 5.29 -0.37
N SER A 71 8.62 6.37 -1.19
CA SER A 71 9.76 7.15 -1.69
C SER A 71 9.56 8.66 -1.64
N GLY A 72 8.50 9.16 -0.99
CA GLY A 72 8.19 10.59 -0.83
C GLY A 72 7.09 11.14 -1.76
N GLY A 73 6.89 10.63 -2.97
CA GLY A 73 5.98 11.19 -3.96
C GLY A 73 4.49 11.16 -3.58
N ARG A 74 3.96 10.00 -3.13
CA ARG A 74 2.57 9.91 -2.63
C ARG A 74 2.38 10.68 -1.32
N GLY A 75 3.44 10.77 -0.49
CA GLY A 75 3.47 11.61 0.70
C GLY A 75 3.25 13.08 0.34
N GLN A 76 3.94 13.58 -0.67
CA GLN A 76 3.77 14.93 -1.18
C GLN A 76 2.34 15.19 -1.66
N GLN A 77 1.76 14.26 -2.45
CA GLN A 77 0.37 14.37 -2.91
C GLN A 77 -0.63 14.43 -1.74
N ALA A 78 -0.39 13.64 -0.70
CA ALA A 78 -1.21 13.66 0.51
C ALA A 78 -1.09 14.99 1.25
N CYS A 79 0.12 15.52 1.40
CA CYS A 79 0.36 16.86 1.97
C CYS A 79 -0.39 17.93 1.19
N ASP A 80 -0.27 17.95 -0.14
CA ASP A 80 -0.95 18.90 -1.00
C ASP A 80 -2.49 18.81 -0.86
N LYS A 81 -3.03 17.59 -0.74
CA LYS A 81 -4.46 17.35 -0.53
C LYS A 81 -4.94 17.96 0.79
N ILE A 82 -4.16 17.81 1.87
CA ILE A 82 -4.50 18.31 3.21
C ILE A 82 -4.33 19.83 3.27
N VAL A 83 -3.27 20.38 2.68
CA VAL A 83 -3.03 21.83 2.61
C VAL A 83 -4.11 22.54 1.79
N LYS A 84 -4.56 21.94 0.66
CA LYS A 84 -5.70 22.46 -0.13
C LYS A 84 -7.01 22.48 0.65
N ALA A 85 -7.18 21.59 1.63
CA ALA A 85 -8.33 21.59 2.52
C ALA A 85 -8.24 22.65 3.66
N GLY A 86 -7.17 23.46 3.68
CA GLY A 86 -6.98 24.60 4.60
C GLY A 86 -6.21 24.26 5.87
N PHE A 87 -5.63 23.06 5.99
CA PHE A 87 -4.85 22.68 7.16
C PHE A 87 -3.36 23.01 6.98
N THR A 88 -2.72 23.38 8.07
CA THR A 88 -1.30 23.77 8.14
C THR A 88 -0.50 22.76 8.96
N ASN A 89 0.82 22.99 9.11
CA ASN A 89 1.73 22.12 9.87
C ASN A 89 1.80 20.67 9.35
N ILE A 90 1.78 20.54 8.02
CA ILE A 90 1.87 19.24 7.33
C ILE A 90 3.29 19.05 6.81
N ILE A 91 3.89 17.92 7.13
CA ILE A 91 5.30 17.65 6.88
C ILE A 91 5.43 16.32 6.11
N ASN A 92 6.13 16.35 4.98
CA ASN A 92 6.46 15.15 4.22
C ASN A 92 7.80 14.56 4.67
N ILE A 93 7.93 13.23 4.70
CA ILE A 93 9.21 12.55 4.94
C ILE A 93 9.89 12.27 3.60
N ASP A 94 11.07 12.88 3.42
CA ASP A 94 11.88 12.68 2.22
C ASP A 94 12.38 11.24 2.09
N GLY A 95 12.40 10.72 0.86
CA GLY A 95 12.80 9.34 0.59
C GLY A 95 11.87 8.28 1.18
N GLY A 96 10.88 8.67 2.00
CA GLY A 96 9.83 7.81 2.54
C GLY A 96 10.34 6.65 3.39
N THR A 97 9.56 5.56 3.44
CA THR A 97 9.89 4.36 4.25
C THR A 97 11.20 3.71 3.82
N LEU A 98 11.58 3.77 2.54
CA LEU A 98 12.84 3.19 2.08
C LEU A 98 14.03 3.89 2.74
N ALA A 99 14.09 5.22 2.67
CA ALA A 99 15.16 6.00 3.28
C ALA A 99 15.16 5.89 4.82
N CYS A 100 13.98 5.77 5.45
CA CYS A 100 13.90 5.55 6.90
C CYS A 100 14.44 4.17 7.31
N VAL A 101 14.21 3.14 6.51
CA VAL A 101 14.78 1.80 6.74
C VAL A 101 16.31 1.83 6.59
N GLU A 102 16.82 2.50 5.57
CA GLU A 102 18.27 2.68 5.35
C GLU A 102 18.93 3.48 6.48
N ALA A 103 18.23 4.47 7.01
CA ALA A 103 18.69 5.26 8.17
C ALA A 103 18.57 4.52 9.51
N GLY A 104 18.08 3.26 9.52
CA GLY A 104 18.01 2.41 10.70
C GLY A 104 16.92 2.77 11.70
N LEU A 105 15.85 3.46 11.28
CA LEU A 105 14.68 3.70 12.14
C LEU A 105 13.99 2.38 12.49
N PRO A 106 13.36 2.26 13.68
CA PRO A 106 12.63 1.07 14.09
C PRO A 106 11.45 0.79 13.15
N VAL A 107 11.41 -0.43 12.60
CA VAL A 107 10.38 -0.87 11.66
C VAL A 107 9.77 -2.20 12.07
N VAL A 108 8.48 -2.32 11.86
CA VAL A 108 7.76 -3.59 11.94
C VAL A 108 7.79 -4.24 10.56
N ARG A 109 8.24 -5.48 10.48
CA ARG A 109 8.25 -6.29 9.25
C ARG A 109 7.24 -7.41 9.38
N GLY A 110 6.27 -7.42 8.50
CA GLY A 110 5.29 -8.50 8.39
C GLY A 110 5.64 -9.49 7.28
N LYS A 111 4.73 -10.44 7.06
CA LYS A 111 4.88 -11.37 5.93
C LYS A 111 4.67 -10.63 4.62
N LYS A 112 5.62 -10.77 3.70
CA LYS A 112 5.49 -10.25 2.35
C LYS A 112 4.29 -10.91 1.66
N ALA A 113 3.26 -10.13 1.37
CA ALA A 113 2.13 -10.63 0.62
C ALA A 113 2.54 -10.80 -0.85
N MET A 114 2.18 -11.95 -1.43
CA MET A 114 2.37 -12.16 -2.87
C MET A 114 1.49 -11.16 -3.62
N SER A 115 2.08 -10.39 -4.55
CA SER A 115 1.32 -9.44 -5.35
C SER A 115 0.19 -10.14 -6.10
N LEU A 116 -0.96 -9.48 -6.22
CA LEU A 116 -2.13 -10.02 -6.92
C LEU A 116 -1.78 -10.42 -8.36
N GLU A 117 -0.97 -9.61 -9.03
CA GLU A 117 -0.47 -9.86 -10.37
C GLU A 117 0.30 -11.19 -10.48
N ARG A 118 1.17 -11.48 -9.51
CA ARG A 118 1.90 -12.75 -9.45
C ARG A 118 0.97 -13.93 -9.21
N GLN A 119 -0.05 -13.78 -8.36
CA GLN A 119 -1.08 -14.81 -8.12
C GLN A 119 -1.85 -15.10 -9.39
N VAL A 120 -2.28 -14.07 -10.14
CA VAL A 120 -2.98 -14.21 -11.42
C VAL A 120 -2.13 -14.94 -12.44
N ARG A 121 -0.85 -14.57 -12.59
CA ARG A 121 0.06 -15.25 -13.54
C ARG A 121 0.24 -16.73 -13.22
N ILE A 122 0.39 -17.08 -11.94
CA ILE A 122 0.53 -18.47 -11.51
C ILE A 122 -0.77 -19.22 -11.79
N ALA A 123 -1.92 -18.68 -11.40
CA ALA A 123 -3.21 -19.36 -11.60
C ALA A 123 -3.52 -19.56 -13.07
N ALA A 124 -3.40 -18.50 -13.90
CA ALA A 124 -3.67 -18.58 -15.32
C ALA A 124 -2.68 -19.51 -16.05
N GLY A 125 -1.38 -19.40 -15.76
CA GLY A 125 -0.37 -20.28 -16.31
C GLY A 125 -0.60 -21.75 -15.95
N SER A 126 -0.98 -22.04 -14.70
CA SER A 126 -1.32 -23.41 -14.27
C SER A 126 -2.53 -23.98 -15.03
N MET A 127 -3.57 -23.16 -15.26
CA MET A 127 -4.74 -23.61 -16.04
C MET A 127 -4.39 -23.88 -17.50
N VAL A 128 -3.54 -23.09 -18.12
CA VAL A 128 -3.06 -23.34 -19.50
C VAL A 128 -2.29 -24.65 -19.54
N VAL A 129 -1.32 -24.87 -18.65
CA VAL A 129 -0.52 -26.10 -18.59
C VAL A 129 -1.42 -27.32 -18.38
N LEU A 130 -2.34 -27.28 -17.43
CA LEU A 130 -3.28 -28.37 -17.18
C LEU A 130 -4.18 -28.63 -18.40
N GLY A 131 -4.70 -27.58 -19.06
CA GLY A 131 -5.51 -27.71 -20.26
C GLY A 131 -4.77 -28.38 -21.41
N VAL A 132 -3.49 -28.03 -21.62
CA VAL A 132 -2.65 -28.65 -22.65
C VAL A 132 -2.34 -30.12 -22.32
N LEU A 133 -1.96 -30.42 -21.07
CA LEU A 133 -1.66 -31.80 -20.66
C LEU A 133 -2.90 -32.71 -20.77
N LEU A 134 -4.05 -32.25 -20.28
CA LEU A 134 -5.30 -33.01 -20.39
C LEU A 134 -5.75 -33.15 -21.86
N GLY A 135 -5.54 -32.13 -22.67
CA GLY A 135 -5.81 -32.18 -24.12
C GLY A 135 -4.96 -33.21 -24.84
N ALA A 136 -3.68 -33.32 -24.44
CA ALA A 136 -2.73 -34.25 -25.05
C ALA A 136 -2.96 -35.73 -24.63
N PHE A 137 -3.33 -35.95 -23.34
CA PHE A 137 -3.38 -37.30 -22.78
C PHE A 137 -4.80 -37.85 -22.57
N SER A 138 -5.85 -37.01 -22.56
CA SER A 138 -7.21 -37.44 -22.24
C SER A 138 -8.21 -37.13 -23.34
N HIS A 139 -8.46 -35.87 -23.65
CA HIS A 139 -9.46 -35.48 -24.64
C HIS A 139 -9.13 -34.10 -25.25
N GLU A 140 -9.19 -34.00 -26.57
CA GLU A 140 -8.86 -32.79 -27.35
C GLU A 140 -9.67 -31.55 -26.89
N GLY A 141 -10.88 -31.72 -26.35
CA GLY A 141 -11.70 -30.63 -25.83
C GLY A 141 -11.05 -29.77 -24.75
N PHE A 142 -10.09 -30.31 -24.00
CA PHE A 142 -9.35 -29.55 -22.98
C PHE A 142 -8.38 -28.52 -23.57
N LEU A 143 -8.00 -28.64 -24.86
CA LEU A 143 -7.25 -27.57 -25.54
C LEU A 143 -8.06 -26.31 -25.69
N GLY A 144 -9.41 -26.41 -25.78
CA GLY A 144 -10.33 -25.27 -25.76
C GLY A 144 -10.24 -24.47 -24.46
N LEU A 145 -10.04 -25.14 -23.31
CA LEU A 145 -9.81 -24.45 -22.03
C LEU A 145 -8.52 -23.65 -22.03
N ALA A 146 -7.43 -24.23 -22.53
CA ALA A 146 -6.14 -23.53 -22.65
C ALA A 146 -6.25 -22.30 -23.57
N GLY A 147 -6.95 -22.45 -24.71
CA GLY A 147 -7.21 -21.36 -25.66
C GLY A 147 -8.06 -20.24 -25.04
N PHE A 148 -9.12 -20.58 -24.31
CA PHE A 148 -9.99 -19.62 -23.63
C PHE A 148 -9.22 -18.78 -22.58
N VAL A 149 -8.39 -19.44 -21.75
CA VAL A 149 -7.56 -18.74 -20.76
C VAL A 149 -6.52 -17.86 -21.46
N GLY A 150 -5.91 -18.34 -22.55
CA GLY A 150 -4.95 -17.56 -23.34
C GLY A 150 -5.57 -16.29 -23.94
N ILE A 151 -6.76 -16.39 -24.54
CA ILE A 151 -7.51 -15.22 -25.07
C ILE A 151 -7.83 -14.25 -23.94
N GLY A 152 -8.29 -14.75 -22.78
CA GLY A 152 -8.56 -13.93 -21.61
C GLY A 152 -7.35 -13.16 -21.11
N LEU A 153 -6.14 -13.76 -21.15
CA LEU A 153 -4.89 -13.09 -20.78
C LEU A 153 -4.51 -11.97 -21.77
N VAL A 154 -4.70 -12.21 -23.08
CA VAL A 154 -4.47 -11.16 -24.10
C VAL A 154 -5.44 -10.01 -23.91
N PHE A 155 -6.73 -10.30 -23.71
CA PHE A 155 -7.74 -9.27 -23.46
C PHE A 155 -7.41 -8.47 -22.19
N ALA A 156 -7.03 -9.13 -21.10
CA ALA A 156 -6.64 -8.48 -19.85
C ALA A 156 -5.41 -7.58 -20.03
N GLY A 157 -4.44 -7.99 -20.87
CA GLY A 157 -3.25 -7.17 -21.19
C GLY A 157 -3.55 -5.92 -22.01
N ILE A 158 -4.60 -5.94 -22.85
CA ILE A 158 -5.00 -4.80 -23.69
C ILE A 158 -5.88 -3.82 -22.89
N THR A 159 -6.77 -4.33 -22.02
CA THR A 159 -7.79 -3.52 -21.35
C THR A 159 -7.44 -3.13 -19.91
N ASP A 160 -6.30 -3.61 -19.38
CA ASP A 160 -5.92 -3.53 -17.95
C ASP A 160 -7.00 -4.09 -16.99
N THR A 161 -7.97 -4.86 -17.52
CA THR A 161 -9.08 -5.44 -16.76
C THR A 161 -8.94 -6.96 -16.69
N CYS A 162 -8.61 -7.48 -15.52
CA CYS A 162 -8.48 -8.92 -15.31
C CYS A 162 -9.59 -9.47 -14.42
N GLY A 163 -10.55 -10.25 -15.01
CA GLY A 163 -11.63 -10.90 -14.25
C GLY A 163 -11.12 -11.84 -13.16
N MET A 164 -10.03 -12.59 -13.42
CA MET A 164 -9.39 -13.45 -12.44
C MET A 164 -8.77 -12.63 -11.29
N GLY A 165 -8.22 -11.45 -11.58
CA GLY A 165 -7.70 -10.52 -10.58
C GLY A 165 -8.80 -10.03 -9.64
N MET A 166 -9.99 -9.74 -10.14
CA MET A 166 -11.15 -9.34 -9.31
C MET A 166 -11.60 -10.47 -8.39
N ILE A 167 -11.63 -11.72 -8.87
CA ILE A 167 -11.98 -12.89 -8.06
C ILE A 167 -10.92 -13.11 -6.97
N LEU A 168 -9.64 -13.09 -7.32
CA LEU A 168 -8.54 -13.28 -6.36
C LEU A 168 -8.47 -12.14 -5.32
N ALA A 169 -8.82 -10.91 -5.69
CA ALA A 169 -8.89 -9.79 -4.76
C ALA A 169 -9.94 -9.99 -3.65
N GLN A 170 -11.02 -10.71 -3.92
CA GLN A 170 -12.08 -11.01 -2.96
C GLN A 170 -11.75 -12.16 -2.01
N MET A 171 -10.69 -12.91 -2.27
CA MET A 171 -10.30 -14.06 -1.45
C MET A 171 -9.84 -13.62 -0.03
N PRO A 172 -10.13 -14.42 1.01
CA PRO A 172 -9.91 -14.03 2.41
C PRO A 172 -8.44 -13.70 2.74
N TRP A 173 -7.47 -14.29 2.05
CA TRP A 173 -6.04 -14.00 2.24
C TRP A 173 -5.59 -12.69 1.58
N ASN A 174 -6.36 -12.14 0.64
CA ASN A 174 -6.12 -10.83 0.03
C ASN A 174 -6.91 -9.70 0.71
N LYS A 175 -7.92 -10.02 1.54
CA LYS A 175 -8.65 -9.02 2.33
C LYS A 175 -7.75 -8.54 3.47
N CYS A 176 -7.50 -7.23 3.51
CA CYS A 176 -6.79 -6.60 4.62
C CYS A 176 -7.69 -6.60 5.86
N GLY A 177 -7.30 -7.37 6.89
CA GLY A 177 -7.83 -7.14 8.23
C GLY A 177 -7.48 -5.72 8.69
N LYS A 178 -8.43 -4.97 9.28
CA LYS A 178 -8.18 -3.66 9.87
C LYS A 178 -7.03 -3.79 10.88
N CYS A 179 -5.89 -3.17 10.57
CA CYS A 179 -4.82 -3.03 11.55
C CYS A 179 -5.34 -2.17 12.71
N LYS A 180 -5.36 -2.72 13.92
CA LYS A 180 -5.65 -1.94 15.12
C LYS A 180 -4.52 -0.92 15.28
N SER A 181 -4.85 0.37 15.16
CA SER A 181 -3.92 1.46 15.43
C SER A 181 -3.46 1.36 16.88
N GLY A 182 -2.13 1.27 17.08
CA GLY A 182 -1.54 1.44 18.39
C GLY A 182 -1.83 2.85 18.90
N SER A 183 -2.56 2.93 20.02
CA SER A 183 -2.77 4.17 20.76
C SER A 183 -1.47 4.51 21.47
N CYS A 184 -0.94 5.71 21.23
CA CYS A 184 -0.01 6.33 22.18
C CYS A 184 -0.76 6.53 23.50
N LYS A 185 -0.32 5.85 24.57
CA LYS A 185 -0.60 6.23 25.96
C LYS A 185 0.52 7.08 26.47
#